data_23d500ef042a6f9bdbb00aec51d61966
#
_entry.id   23d500ef042a6f9bdbb00aec51d61966
#
_cell.length_a   1.000
_cell.length_b   1.000
_cell.length_c   1.000
_cell.angle_alpha   90.00
_cell.angle_beta   90.00
_cell.angle_gamma   90.00
#
_symmetry.space_group_name_H-M   'P 1'
#
loop_
_entity.id
_entity.type
_entity.pdbx_description
1 polymer ?
#
loop_
_entity_poly.entity_id
_entity_poly.type
_entity_poly.pdbx_seq_one_letter_code
_entity_poly.pdbx_strand_id
1 'polypeptide(L)'
;KNITEGAGLVGATIELVTVEAFSEAIDKFIAGECDIVTTDGSGLVGRRAVNDALNDWAIFPQSPISKEPLGPTYRSNDSQWADIINWTVYATIIADEYGVTRANIDSFDYDAAPEMGRLFGKNDGELQTKMGLSADAYYNVVKQIGNYDEIFSRNLNPLGLFREGGANARWTEAVSYTH
;
A
#
# COMPACT_ATOMS: atom_id res chain seq x y z
N LYS A 1 -3.06 2.99 21.93
CA LYS A 1 -3.34 1.66 22.48
C LYS A 1 -2.15 0.71 22.29
N ASN A 2 -1.76 0.37 21.07
CA ASN A 2 -0.69 -0.61 20.79
C ASN A 2 0.65 -0.24 21.41
N ILE A 3 1.06 1.02 21.37
CA ILE A 3 2.33 1.47 21.97
C ILE A 3 2.31 1.38 23.49
N THR A 4 1.17 1.70 24.13
CA THR A 4 1.01 1.61 25.58
C THR A 4 1.04 0.15 26.06
N GLU A 5 0.37 -0.74 25.32
CA GLU A 5 0.39 -2.17 25.59
C GLU A 5 1.81 -2.74 25.40
N GLY A 6 2.49 -2.36 24.30
CA GLY A 6 3.88 -2.79 24.03
C GLY A 6 4.86 -2.31 25.10
N ALA A 7 4.74 -1.07 25.54
CA ALA A 7 5.55 -0.53 26.65
C ALA A 7 5.31 -1.31 27.95
N GLY A 8 4.05 -1.62 28.27
CA GLY A 8 3.70 -2.41 29.46
C GLY A 8 4.30 -3.82 29.45
N LEU A 9 4.41 -4.47 28.28
CA LEU A 9 5.00 -5.81 28.14
C LEU A 9 6.49 -5.86 28.49
N VAL A 10 7.20 -4.72 28.32
CA VAL A 10 8.63 -4.61 28.65
C VAL A 10 8.87 -3.81 29.95
N GLY A 11 7.82 -3.53 30.71
CA GLY A 11 7.91 -2.80 31.97
C GLY A 11 8.27 -1.31 31.83
N ALA A 12 8.13 -0.75 30.63
CA ALA A 12 8.37 0.68 30.39
C ALA A 12 7.13 1.50 30.68
N THR A 13 7.33 2.70 31.23
CA THR A 13 6.27 3.71 31.42
C THR A 13 6.44 4.78 30.36
N ILE A 14 5.35 5.13 29.68
CA ILE A 14 5.31 6.20 28.70
C ILE A 14 4.23 7.21 29.09
N GLU A 15 4.50 8.50 28.86
CA GLU A 15 3.50 9.55 28.87
C GLU A 15 2.99 9.73 27.44
N LEU A 16 1.68 9.56 27.25
CA LEU A 16 1.06 9.63 25.93
C LEU A 16 0.43 11.00 25.69
N VAL A 17 0.99 11.75 24.76
CA VAL A 17 0.42 13.02 24.28
C VAL A 17 -0.39 12.73 23.01
N THR A 18 -1.70 12.93 23.05
CA THR A 18 -2.60 12.75 21.92
C THR A 18 -2.95 14.10 21.29
N VAL A 19 -3.07 14.09 19.97
CA VAL A 19 -3.40 15.28 19.15
C VAL A 19 -4.46 14.92 18.13
N GLU A 20 -5.16 15.93 17.60
CA GLU A 20 -6.18 15.73 16.56
C GLU A 20 -5.58 15.58 15.16
N ALA A 21 -4.48 16.26 14.87
CA ALA A 21 -3.84 16.23 13.57
C ALA A 21 -2.41 15.69 13.65
N PHE A 22 -2.02 14.84 12.70
CA PHE A 22 -0.67 14.28 12.66
C PHE A 22 0.42 15.36 12.49
N SER A 23 0.14 16.48 11.80
CA SER A 23 1.06 17.62 11.72
C SER A 23 1.41 18.17 13.09
N GLU A 24 0.44 18.29 14.00
CA GLU A 24 0.65 18.75 15.35
C GLU A 24 1.57 17.81 16.15
N ALA A 25 1.44 16.50 15.96
CA ALA A 25 2.35 15.54 16.58
C ALA A 25 3.80 15.73 16.12
N ILE A 26 3.99 15.96 14.82
CA ILE A 26 5.32 16.25 14.25
C ILE A 26 5.89 17.58 14.79
N ASP A 27 5.07 18.63 14.86
CA ASP A 27 5.50 19.92 15.36
C ASP A 27 5.96 19.83 16.83
N LYS A 28 5.24 19.08 17.68
CA LYS A 28 5.64 18.82 19.07
C LYS A 28 6.95 18.03 19.17
N PHE A 29 7.13 17.02 18.31
CA PHE A 29 8.37 16.26 18.26
C PHE A 29 9.56 17.13 17.82
N ILE A 30 9.39 17.96 16.78
CA ILE A 30 10.43 18.90 16.33
C ILE A 30 10.76 19.94 17.41
N ALA A 31 9.75 20.40 18.16
CA ALA A 31 9.95 21.35 19.27
C ALA A 31 10.61 20.71 20.51
N GLY A 32 10.82 19.40 20.53
CA GLY A 32 11.37 18.68 21.68
C GLY A 32 10.39 18.53 22.85
N GLU A 33 9.09 18.70 22.59
CA GLU A 33 8.03 18.47 23.58
C GLU A 33 7.74 16.97 23.75
N CYS A 34 8.13 16.14 22.77
CA CYS A 34 8.01 14.71 22.79
C CYS A 34 9.31 14.07 22.28
N ASP A 35 9.76 13.01 22.94
CA ASP A 35 10.95 12.25 22.54
C ASP A 35 10.68 11.28 21.39
N ILE A 36 9.41 10.87 21.20
CA ILE A 36 9.00 9.87 20.21
C ILE A 36 7.68 10.31 19.58
N VAL A 37 7.58 10.13 18.27
CA VAL A 37 6.31 10.21 17.55
C VAL A 37 5.96 8.86 16.95
N THR A 38 4.69 8.47 16.98
CA THR A 38 4.21 7.19 16.48
C THR A 38 3.02 7.38 15.55
N THR A 39 3.08 6.74 14.39
CA THR A 39 2.02 6.66 13.39
C THR A 39 2.35 5.56 12.38
N ASP A 40 1.65 5.51 11.24
CA ASP A 40 1.97 4.60 10.14
C ASP A 40 3.41 4.75 9.66
N GLY A 41 4.05 3.63 9.33
CA GLY A 41 5.44 3.62 8.87
C GLY A 41 5.68 4.51 7.65
N SER A 42 4.78 4.51 6.67
CA SER A 42 4.86 5.41 5.50
C SER A 42 4.75 6.88 5.88
N GLY A 43 3.91 7.22 6.86
CA GLY A 43 3.80 8.56 7.41
C GLY A 43 5.09 9.01 8.09
N LEU A 44 5.71 8.15 8.91
CA LEU A 44 6.99 8.43 9.56
C LEU A 44 8.11 8.66 8.54
N VAL A 45 8.24 7.78 7.55
CA VAL A 45 9.26 7.89 6.50
C VAL A 45 9.07 9.18 5.68
N GLY A 46 7.83 9.48 5.29
CA GLY A 46 7.53 10.71 4.57
C GLY A 46 7.87 11.97 5.37
N ARG A 47 7.57 12.00 6.66
CA ARG A 47 7.90 13.14 7.52
C ARG A 47 9.39 13.28 7.79
N ARG A 48 10.09 12.17 7.98
CA ARG A 48 11.55 12.17 8.07
C ARG A 48 12.19 12.74 6.80
N ALA A 49 11.76 12.29 5.64
CA ALA A 49 12.30 12.78 4.36
C ALA A 49 12.17 14.30 4.16
N VAL A 50 11.14 14.91 4.74
CA VAL A 50 10.89 16.36 4.60
C VAL A 50 11.56 17.19 5.71
N ASN A 51 11.64 16.66 6.95
CA ASN A 51 11.98 17.47 8.11
C ASN A 51 13.37 17.14 8.70
N ASP A 52 13.94 15.98 8.41
CA ASP A 52 15.19 15.51 8.98
C ASP A 52 16.38 15.79 8.04
N ALA A 53 16.72 17.07 7.87
CA ALA A 53 17.84 17.49 7.02
C ALA A 53 19.21 16.99 7.53
N LEU A 54 19.32 16.66 8.82
CA LEU A 54 20.56 16.22 9.47
C LEU A 54 20.68 14.70 9.57
N ASN A 55 19.64 13.96 9.19
CA ASN A 55 19.52 12.50 9.37
C ASN A 55 19.67 12.02 10.81
N ASP A 56 19.19 12.81 11.76
CA ASP A 56 19.27 12.52 13.18
C ASP A 56 18.11 11.66 13.70
N TRP A 57 17.05 11.48 12.88
CA TRP A 57 15.87 10.75 13.27
C TRP A 57 15.99 9.26 12.93
N ALA A 58 15.70 8.42 13.90
CA ALA A 58 15.63 6.99 13.71
C ALA A 58 14.16 6.51 13.67
N ILE A 59 13.86 5.58 12.76
CA ILE A 59 12.57 4.86 12.74
C ILE A 59 12.80 3.47 13.30
N PHE A 60 12.12 3.13 14.37
CA PHE A 60 12.23 1.83 15.05
C PHE A 60 10.87 1.42 15.65
N PRO A 61 10.67 0.12 15.95
CA PRO A 61 11.48 -1.00 15.50
C PRO A 61 11.39 -1.17 13.98
N GLN A 62 12.29 -1.95 13.40
CA GLN A 62 12.24 -2.26 11.95
C GLN A 62 10.96 -3.01 11.57
N SER A 63 10.48 -3.89 12.46
CA SER A 63 9.17 -4.51 12.29
C SER A 63 8.08 -3.64 12.93
N PRO A 64 6.98 -3.35 12.21
CA PRO A 64 5.86 -2.58 12.76
C PRO A 64 5.30 -3.20 14.05
N ILE A 65 4.91 -2.37 15.00
CA ILE A 65 4.29 -2.81 16.27
C ILE A 65 2.82 -3.23 16.10
N SER A 66 2.22 -2.91 14.99
CA SER A 66 0.86 -3.34 14.61
C SER A 66 0.72 -3.40 13.10
N LYS A 67 -0.33 -4.07 12.62
CA LYS A 67 -0.72 -4.12 11.21
C LYS A 67 -2.08 -3.46 11.05
N GLU A 68 -2.12 -2.46 10.22
CA GLU A 68 -3.36 -1.76 9.89
C GLU A 68 -3.46 -1.70 8.36
N PRO A 69 -4.37 -2.49 7.76
CA PRO A 69 -4.53 -2.50 6.31
C PRO A 69 -5.12 -1.17 5.85
N LEU A 70 -4.32 -0.40 5.13
CA LEU A 70 -4.77 0.84 4.50
C LEU A 70 -5.41 0.52 3.15
N GLY A 71 -6.44 1.26 2.80
CA GLY A 71 -7.14 1.09 1.53
C GLY A 71 -7.92 2.34 1.13
N PRO A 72 -8.34 2.43 -0.13
CA PRO A 72 -9.24 3.49 -0.57
C PRO A 72 -10.55 3.47 0.22
N THR A 73 -11.07 4.64 0.53
CA THR A 73 -12.38 4.80 1.17
C THR A 73 -13.38 5.37 0.18
N TYR A 74 -14.62 4.94 0.28
CA TYR A 74 -15.74 5.39 -0.56
C TYR A 74 -17.01 5.53 0.29
N ARG A 75 -18.03 6.21 -0.25
CA ARG A 75 -19.30 6.41 0.45
C ARG A 75 -20.06 5.09 0.59
N SER A 76 -20.72 4.90 1.71
CA SER A 76 -21.65 3.79 1.92
C SER A 76 -22.85 3.86 0.96
N ASN A 77 -23.52 2.72 0.77
CA ASN A 77 -24.74 2.58 -0.04
C ASN A 77 -24.56 2.77 -1.57
N ASP A 78 -23.33 2.61 -2.06
CA ASP A 78 -23.03 2.53 -3.50
C ASP A 78 -22.18 1.28 -3.75
N SER A 79 -22.84 0.12 -3.86
CA SER A 79 -22.18 -1.17 -4.05
C SER A 79 -21.48 -1.27 -5.39
N GLN A 80 -22.04 -0.67 -6.44
CA GLN A 80 -21.43 -0.67 -7.77
C GLN A 80 -20.12 0.11 -7.76
N TRP A 81 -20.11 1.28 -7.13
CA TRP A 81 -18.89 2.06 -6.98
C TRP A 81 -17.85 1.36 -6.11
N ALA A 82 -18.29 0.70 -5.03
CA ALA A 82 -17.44 -0.14 -4.19
C ALA A 82 -16.75 -1.24 -4.99
N ASP A 83 -17.50 -1.95 -5.84
CA ASP A 83 -16.96 -3.01 -6.70
C ASP A 83 -15.95 -2.44 -7.71
N ILE A 84 -16.23 -1.30 -8.32
CA ILE A 84 -15.31 -0.63 -9.25
C ILE A 84 -13.98 -0.30 -8.55
N ILE A 85 -14.02 0.31 -7.37
CA ILE A 85 -12.82 0.66 -6.61
C ILE A 85 -12.02 -0.60 -6.23
N ASN A 86 -12.69 -1.59 -5.66
CA ASN A 86 -12.05 -2.83 -5.24
C ASN A 86 -11.38 -3.56 -6.41
N TRP A 87 -12.11 -3.75 -7.51
CA TRP A 87 -11.57 -4.41 -8.69
C TRP A 87 -10.49 -3.60 -9.40
N THR A 88 -10.51 -2.27 -9.32
CA THR A 88 -9.40 -1.43 -9.81
C THR A 88 -8.11 -1.74 -9.05
N VAL A 89 -8.17 -1.84 -7.72
CA VAL A 89 -7.00 -2.21 -6.91
C VAL A 89 -6.58 -3.64 -7.20
N TYR A 90 -7.52 -4.60 -7.19
CA TYR A 90 -7.23 -6.01 -7.47
C TYR A 90 -6.61 -6.20 -8.86
N ALA A 91 -7.07 -5.49 -9.88
CA ALA A 91 -6.51 -5.57 -11.22
C ALA A 91 -5.01 -5.21 -11.26
N THR A 92 -4.59 -4.21 -10.48
CA THR A 92 -3.16 -3.86 -10.38
C THR A 92 -2.34 -4.92 -9.66
N ILE A 93 -2.90 -5.54 -8.61
CA ILE A 93 -2.26 -6.63 -7.85
C ILE A 93 -2.17 -7.90 -8.70
N ILE A 94 -3.27 -8.29 -9.34
CA ILE A 94 -3.31 -9.47 -10.22
C ILE A 94 -2.34 -9.28 -11.39
N ALA A 95 -2.30 -8.09 -12.01
CA ALA A 95 -1.34 -7.79 -13.07
C ALA A 95 0.12 -8.00 -12.60
N ASP A 96 0.44 -7.57 -11.40
CA ASP A 96 1.75 -7.77 -10.82
C ASP A 96 2.06 -9.25 -10.57
N GLU A 97 1.14 -10.01 -10.01
CA GLU A 97 1.30 -11.46 -9.77
C GLU A 97 1.53 -12.25 -11.07
N TYR A 98 0.94 -11.81 -12.17
CA TYR A 98 1.16 -12.39 -13.52
C TYR A 98 2.34 -11.77 -14.28
N GLY A 99 3.05 -10.83 -13.69
CA GLY A 99 4.17 -10.13 -14.33
C GLY A 99 3.78 -9.21 -15.49
N VAL A 100 2.51 -8.76 -15.52
CA VAL A 100 2.04 -7.80 -16.53
C VAL A 100 2.38 -6.39 -16.06
N THR A 101 3.11 -5.65 -16.89
CA THR A 101 3.59 -4.29 -16.64
C THR A 101 3.11 -3.33 -17.71
N ARG A 102 3.27 -2.03 -17.49
CA ARG A 102 3.04 -1.02 -18.54
C ARG A 102 3.83 -1.30 -19.82
N ALA A 103 5.01 -1.86 -19.69
CA ALA A 103 5.91 -2.09 -20.81
C ALA A 103 5.51 -3.30 -21.67
N ASN A 104 4.99 -4.36 -21.04
CA ASN A 104 4.71 -5.61 -21.74
C ASN A 104 3.22 -5.88 -21.98
N ILE A 105 2.30 -5.10 -21.43
CA ILE A 105 0.86 -5.34 -21.51
C ILE A 105 0.34 -5.48 -22.95
N ASP A 106 0.94 -4.80 -23.93
CA ASP A 106 0.52 -4.88 -25.34
C ASP A 106 0.98 -6.18 -26.01
N SER A 107 2.05 -6.77 -25.53
CA SER A 107 2.69 -7.97 -26.10
C SER A 107 2.57 -9.19 -25.18
N PHE A 108 1.81 -9.09 -24.09
CA PHE A 108 1.60 -10.18 -23.16
C PHE A 108 0.82 -11.32 -23.81
N ASP A 109 1.21 -12.56 -23.53
CA ASP A 109 0.55 -13.75 -24.06
C ASP A 109 -0.74 -14.05 -23.27
N TYR A 110 -1.85 -13.52 -23.77
CA TYR A 110 -3.17 -13.71 -23.18
C TYR A 110 -3.76 -15.11 -23.45
N ASP A 111 -3.23 -15.85 -24.42
CA ASP A 111 -3.64 -17.23 -24.67
C ASP A 111 -3.05 -18.16 -23.61
N ALA A 112 -1.83 -17.90 -23.18
CA ALA A 112 -1.21 -18.63 -22.07
C ALA A 112 -1.82 -18.27 -20.69
N ALA A 113 -2.45 -17.09 -20.57
CA ALA A 113 -3.10 -16.62 -19.35
C ALA A 113 -4.53 -16.09 -19.62
N PRO A 114 -5.51 -16.97 -19.88
CA PRO A 114 -6.87 -16.55 -20.25
C PRO A 114 -7.57 -15.69 -19.20
N GLU A 115 -7.20 -15.82 -17.92
CA GLU A 115 -7.71 -14.97 -16.81
C GLU A 115 -7.34 -13.52 -17.01
N MET A 116 -6.09 -13.27 -17.40
CA MET A 116 -5.62 -11.92 -17.70
C MET A 116 -6.30 -11.38 -18.98
N GLY A 117 -6.54 -12.26 -19.95
CA GLY A 117 -7.31 -11.90 -21.14
C GLY A 117 -8.73 -11.42 -20.79
N ARG A 118 -9.42 -12.13 -19.91
CA ARG A 118 -10.75 -11.71 -19.41
C ARG A 118 -10.69 -10.42 -18.61
N LEU A 119 -9.70 -10.30 -17.71
CA LEU A 119 -9.53 -9.10 -16.86
C LEU A 119 -9.25 -7.86 -17.71
N PHE A 120 -8.54 -7.99 -18.82
CA PHE A 120 -8.16 -6.87 -19.67
C PHE A 120 -9.03 -6.69 -20.92
N GLY A 121 -10.12 -7.45 -21.03
CA GLY A 121 -11.05 -7.32 -22.15
C GLY A 121 -10.46 -7.77 -23.50
N LYS A 122 -9.46 -8.67 -23.48
CA LYS A 122 -8.88 -9.29 -24.69
C LYS A 122 -9.59 -10.57 -25.06
N ASN A 123 -10.17 -11.26 -24.08
CA ASN A 123 -10.97 -12.46 -24.22
C ASN A 123 -12.39 -12.19 -23.69
N ASP A 124 -13.32 -13.06 -24.01
CA ASP A 124 -14.69 -12.94 -23.51
C ASP A 124 -14.74 -12.92 -21.97
N GLY A 125 -15.29 -11.84 -21.43
CA GLY A 125 -15.49 -11.64 -20.00
C GLY A 125 -16.50 -10.52 -19.78
N GLU A 126 -17.21 -10.57 -18.67
CA GLU A 126 -18.33 -9.64 -18.41
C GLU A 126 -18.13 -8.79 -17.13
N LEU A 127 -17.01 -8.99 -16.41
CA LEU A 127 -16.78 -8.33 -15.12
C LEU A 127 -16.92 -6.81 -15.23
N GLN A 128 -16.18 -6.20 -16.14
CA GLN A 128 -16.13 -4.76 -16.33
C GLN A 128 -17.47 -4.22 -16.83
N THR A 129 -18.06 -4.87 -17.81
CA THR A 129 -19.30 -4.43 -18.45
C THR A 129 -20.50 -4.55 -17.50
N LYS A 130 -20.52 -5.55 -16.62
CA LYS A 130 -21.54 -5.67 -15.56
C LYS A 130 -21.43 -4.56 -14.49
N MET A 131 -20.25 -3.98 -14.34
CA MET A 131 -20.06 -2.79 -13.49
C MET A 131 -20.26 -1.47 -14.24
N GLY A 132 -20.68 -1.51 -15.52
CA GLY A 132 -20.90 -0.31 -16.34
C GLY A 132 -19.61 0.30 -16.90
N LEU A 133 -18.51 -0.43 -16.90
CA LEU A 133 -17.22 -0.01 -17.45
C LEU A 133 -17.04 -0.55 -18.88
N SER A 134 -16.11 0.04 -19.63
CA SER A 134 -15.64 -0.56 -20.88
C SER A 134 -14.92 -1.89 -20.62
N ALA A 135 -14.98 -2.80 -21.58
CA ALA A 135 -14.33 -4.12 -21.44
C ALA A 135 -12.82 -4.02 -21.17
N ASP A 136 -12.16 -3.00 -21.69
CA ASP A 136 -10.74 -2.72 -21.54
C ASP A 136 -10.38 -1.78 -20.36
N ALA A 137 -11.31 -1.54 -19.44
CA ALA A 137 -11.11 -0.59 -18.35
C ALA A 137 -9.84 -0.90 -17.53
N TYR A 138 -9.66 -2.15 -17.12
CA TYR A 138 -8.50 -2.52 -16.31
C TYR A 138 -7.20 -2.65 -17.11
N TYR A 139 -7.29 -2.97 -18.39
CA TYR A 139 -6.15 -2.81 -19.29
C TYR A 139 -5.68 -1.34 -19.29
N ASN A 140 -6.61 -0.40 -19.43
CA ASN A 140 -6.29 1.02 -19.44
C ASN A 140 -5.70 1.49 -18.10
N VAL A 141 -6.18 0.96 -16.97
CA VAL A 141 -5.59 1.22 -15.65
C VAL A 141 -4.11 0.82 -15.64
N VAL A 142 -3.80 -0.45 -15.95
CA VAL A 142 -2.42 -0.93 -15.89
C VAL A 142 -1.55 -0.27 -16.97
N LYS A 143 -2.09 -0.02 -18.15
CA LYS A 143 -1.36 0.66 -19.24
C LYS A 143 -0.96 2.09 -18.86
N GLN A 144 -1.81 2.82 -18.15
CA GLN A 144 -1.57 4.22 -17.79
C GLN A 144 -0.75 4.38 -16.52
N ILE A 145 -1.05 3.64 -15.48
CA ILE A 145 -0.45 3.84 -14.16
C ILE A 145 0.51 2.73 -13.72
N GLY A 146 0.45 1.57 -14.35
CA GLY A 146 1.25 0.40 -14.02
C GLY A 146 0.52 -0.62 -13.14
N ASN A 147 1.17 -1.75 -12.93
CA ASN A 147 0.77 -2.75 -11.95
C ASN A 147 1.10 -2.30 -10.51
N TYR A 148 0.74 -3.10 -9.51
CA TYR A 148 0.93 -2.73 -8.11
C TYR A 148 2.40 -2.50 -7.75
N ASP A 149 3.32 -3.31 -8.26
CA ASP A 149 4.75 -3.14 -8.01
C ASP A 149 5.30 -1.86 -8.63
N GLU A 150 4.92 -1.55 -9.86
CA GLU A 150 5.31 -0.30 -10.53
C GLU A 150 4.80 0.94 -9.78
N ILE A 151 3.57 0.87 -9.23
CA ILE A 151 2.97 1.94 -8.42
C ILE A 151 3.74 2.08 -7.09
N PHE A 152 3.94 0.97 -6.40
CA PHE A 152 4.64 0.94 -5.12
C PHE A 152 6.06 1.47 -5.26
N SER A 153 6.82 0.91 -6.19
CA SER A 153 8.23 1.22 -6.40
C SER A 153 8.45 2.68 -6.77
N ARG A 154 7.60 3.23 -7.64
CA ARG A 154 7.69 4.63 -8.04
C ARG A 154 7.45 5.61 -6.89
N ASN A 155 6.56 5.27 -5.96
CA ASN A 155 6.14 6.18 -4.91
C ASN A 155 6.87 5.97 -3.57
N LEU A 156 7.28 4.75 -3.25
CA LEU A 156 7.78 4.39 -1.93
C LEU A 156 9.27 4.02 -1.89
N ASN A 157 9.83 3.45 -2.97
CA ASN A 157 11.25 3.14 -3.00
C ASN A 157 12.15 4.38 -2.82
N PRO A 158 11.82 5.55 -3.38
CA PRO A 158 12.61 6.76 -3.12
C PRO A 158 12.65 7.19 -1.65
N LEU A 159 11.69 6.73 -0.86
CA LEU A 159 11.61 6.97 0.58
C LEU A 159 12.30 5.86 1.41
N GLY A 160 12.92 4.87 0.75
CA GLY A 160 13.57 3.74 1.41
C GLY A 160 12.62 2.64 1.87
N LEU A 161 11.37 2.65 1.39
CA LEU A 161 10.40 1.58 1.62
C LEU A 161 10.40 0.64 0.41
N PHE A 162 10.79 -0.61 0.64
CA PHE A 162 10.84 -1.62 -0.40
C PHE A 162 9.76 -2.67 -0.18
N ARG A 163 9.26 -3.21 -1.27
CA ARG A 163 8.19 -4.21 -1.25
C ARG A 163 8.75 -5.61 -1.00
N GLU A 164 9.90 -5.91 -1.59
CA GLU A 164 10.59 -7.20 -1.48
C GLU A 164 10.90 -7.53 -0.01
N GLY A 165 10.52 -8.74 0.41
CA GLY A 165 10.70 -9.20 1.78
C GLY A 165 9.82 -8.49 2.84
N GLY A 166 8.98 -7.54 2.43
CA GLY A 166 8.09 -6.79 3.31
C GLY A 166 6.66 -7.36 3.35
N ALA A 167 5.81 -6.71 4.14
CA ALA A 167 4.41 -7.11 4.31
C ALA A 167 3.57 -6.97 3.02
N ASN A 168 4.05 -6.22 2.03
CA ASN A 168 3.44 -6.03 0.72
C ASN A 168 4.12 -6.84 -0.40
N ALA A 169 4.99 -7.78 -0.07
CA ALA A 169 5.59 -8.69 -1.05
C ALA A 169 4.50 -9.51 -1.76
N ARG A 170 4.80 -10.00 -2.97
CA ARG A 170 3.91 -10.92 -3.68
C ARG A 170 3.68 -12.16 -2.82
N TRP A 171 2.52 -12.79 -2.97
CA TRP A 171 2.24 -14.02 -2.22
C TRP A 171 3.26 -15.14 -2.54
N THR A 172 3.84 -15.15 -3.76
CA THR A 172 4.89 -16.07 -4.18
C THR A 172 6.25 -15.78 -3.54
N GLU A 173 6.47 -14.56 -3.08
CA GLU A 173 7.69 -14.09 -2.39
C GLU A 173 7.48 -14.03 -0.87
N ALA A 174 6.23 -14.11 -0.42
CA ALA A 174 5.93 -14.14 1.00
C ALA A 174 6.62 -15.34 1.62
N VAL A 175 7.46 -15.07 2.61
CA VAL A 175 8.09 -16.12 3.40
C VAL A 175 6.96 -17.01 3.91
N SER A 176 6.96 -18.27 3.49
CA SER A 176 6.04 -19.24 4.02
C SER A 176 6.25 -19.27 5.53
N TYR A 177 5.29 -18.74 6.27
CA TYR A 177 5.20 -19.03 7.70
C TYR A 177 4.92 -20.54 7.80
N THR A 178 5.98 -21.30 7.85
CA THR A 178 5.88 -22.69 8.28
C THR A 178 5.45 -22.66 9.74
N HIS A 179 4.24 -23.09 9.97
CA HIS A 179 3.69 -23.35 11.28
C HIS A 179 4.48 -24.45 12.00
#